data_5cb96506fa9adaad673d3e0ab79da698
#
_entry.id   5cb96506fa9adaad673d3e0ab79da698
#
_cell.length_a   1.000
_cell.length_b   1.000
_cell.length_c   1.000
_cell.angle_alpha   90.00
_cell.angle_beta   90.00
_cell.angle_gamma   90.00
#
_symmetry.space_group_name_H-M   'P 1'
#
loop_
_entity.id
_entity.type
_entity.pdbx_description
1 polymer ?
#
loop_
_entity_poly.entity_id
_entity_poly.type
_entity_poly.pdbx_seq_one_letter_code
_entity_poly.pdbx_strand_id
1 'polypeptide(L)'
;MEKMDRRVRKTRALLLQGLVKMMETHDIQDISVKELTELVDINRGTFYLHYDDIYDMLHKVEDEMFREFNEIMEQEPLGTPTLSSDGLLLEFFRFLDRHRDLARVMIGPHGDLTFVNRLKDQIKKRTLRFLESAQSDANYEYLCSFIITGCVGVVETWLKETTPQSPEEMAGILGTMLMRQLTFVPEPA
;
A
#
# COMPACT_ATOMS: atom_id res chain seq x y z
N MET A 1 18.39 -13.07 -11.53
CA MET A 1 17.59 -13.12 -10.28
C MET A 1 17.92 -14.41 -9.57
N GLU A 2 18.74 -14.32 -8.52
CA GLU A 2 19.19 -15.47 -7.75
C GLU A 2 17.99 -16.14 -7.09
N LYS A 3 17.87 -17.46 -7.28
CA LYS A 3 16.80 -18.25 -6.63
C LYS A 3 17.10 -18.24 -5.12
N MET A 4 16.43 -17.36 -4.40
CA MET A 4 16.48 -17.30 -2.94
C MET A 4 16.16 -18.70 -2.38
N ASP A 5 17.02 -19.24 -1.54
CA ASP A 5 16.87 -20.56 -0.92
C ASP A 5 15.49 -20.65 -0.23
N ARG A 6 14.80 -21.76 -0.40
CA ARG A 6 13.47 -22.02 0.20
C ARG A 6 13.47 -21.80 1.73
N ARG A 7 14.60 -22.12 2.38
CA ARG A 7 14.76 -21.92 3.83
C ARG A 7 14.77 -20.43 4.17
N VAL A 8 15.49 -19.60 3.40
CA VAL A 8 15.58 -18.15 3.56
C VAL A 8 14.19 -17.53 3.43
N ARG A 9 13.43 -17.88 2.38
CA ARG A 9 12.06 -17.38 2.17
C ARG A 9 11.14 -17.73 3.32
N LYS A 10 11.21 -18.99 3.82
CA LYS A 10 10.40 -19.43 4.95
C LYS A 10 10.73 -18.64 6.23
N THR A 11 12.02 -18.44 6.50
CA THR A 11 12.47 -17.65 7.65
C THR A 11 11.97 -16.20 7.58
N ARG A 12 12.14 -15.55 6.42
CA ARG A 12 11.67 -14.15 6.21
C ARG A 12 10.14 -14.04 6.35
N ALA A 13 9.39 -15.01 5.82
CA ALA A 13 7.93 -15.04 5.96
C ALA A 13 7.49 -15.17 7.42
N LEU A 14 8.13 -16.03 8.22
CA LEU A 14 7.83 -16.19 9.66
C LEU A 14 8.16 -14.90 10.44
N LEU A 15 9.31 -14.29 10.17
CA LEU A 15 9.69 -13.02 10.80
C LEU A 15 8.69 -11.92 10.45
N LEU A 16 8.26 -11.82 9.18
CA LEU A 16 7.26 -10.85 8.74
C LEU A 16 5.90 -11.07 9.44
N GLN A 17 5.44 -12.32 9.54
CA GLN A 17 4.20 -12.62 10.27
C GLN A 17 4.29 -12.20 11.75
N GLY A 18 5.44 -12.45 12.38
CA GLY A 18 5.68 -12.01 13.77
C GLY A 18 5.68 -10.50 13.91
N LEU A 19 6.35 -9.79 13.01
CA LEU A 19 6.40 -8.32 13.00
C LEU A 19 4.99 -7.73 12.83
N VAL A 20 4.23 -8.20 11.84
CA VAL A 20 2.84 -7.76 11.60
C VAL A 20 2.00 -7.96 12.87
N LYS A 21 2.09 -9.12 13.50
CA LYS A 21 1.35 -9.40 14.73
C LYS A 21 1.72 -8.48 15.89
N MET A 22 2.98 -8.13 16.03
CA MET A 22 3.42 -7.19 17.08
C MET A 22 2.96 -5.76 16.77
N MET A 23 3.01 -5.33 15.52
CA MET A 23 2.56 -4.00 15.08
C MET A 23 1.04 -3.80 15.19
N GLU A 24 0.24 -4.85 15.43
CA GLU A 24 -1.19 -4.69 15.75
C GLU A 24 -1.41 -3.93 17.07
N THR A 25 -0.45 -3.97 17.99
CA THR A 25 -0.58 -3.45 19.35
C THR A 25 0.60 -2.62 19.86
N HIS A 26 1.71 -2.56 19.11
CA HIS A 26 2.93 -1.87 19.51
C HIS A 26 3.46 -1.01 18.37
N ASP A 27 3.97 0.15 18.72
CA ASP A 27 4.75 0.97 17.79
C ASP A 27 6.09 0.29 17.49
N ILE A 28 6.65 0.55 16.30
CA ILE A 28 7.89 -0.11 15.86
C ILE A 28 9.05 0.08 16.85
N GLN A 29 9.14 1.23 17.51
CA GLN A 29 10.16 1.56 18.50
C GLN A 29 10.09 0.69 19.77
N ASP A 30 8.95 0.09 20.06
CA ASP A 30 8.71 -0.74 21.24
C ASP A 30 8.91 -2.24 20.94
N ILE A 31 9.20 -2.58 19.67
CA ILE A 31 9.43 -3.96 19.25
C ILE A 31 10.92 -4.28 19.29
N SER A 32 11.32 -5.32 20.04
CA SER A 32 12.69 -5.78 20.09
C SER A 32 12.92 -7.05 19.24
N VAL A 33 14.15 -7.21 18.72
CA VAL A 33 14.57 -8.45 18.03
C VAL A 33 14.38 -9.67 18.93
N LYS A 34 14.57 -9.52 20.25
CA LYS A 34 14.37 -10.61 21.21
C LYS A 34 12.94 -11.11 21.20
N GLU A 35 11.98 -10.22 21.40
CA GLU A 35 10.56 -10.55 21.48
C GLU A 35 10.05 -11.10 20.15
N LEU A 36 10.43 -10.47 19.03
CA LEU A 36 10.07 -10.97 17.70
C LEU A 36 10.58 -12.40 17.47
N THR A 37 11.85 -12.67 17.77
CA THR A 37 12.43 -14.00 17.51
C THR A 37 11.88 -15.08 18.45
N GLU A 38 11.57 -14.72 19.70
CA GLU A 38 10.88 -15.61 20.66
C GLU A 38 9.44 -15.90 20.19
N LEU A 39 8.72 -14.89 19.69
CA LEU A 39 7.34 -15.06 19.20
C LEU A 39 7.25 -16.06 18.03
N VAL A 40 8.24 -16.06 17.13
CA VAL A 40 8.22 -16.90 15.91
C VAL A 40 9.12 -18.14 16.00
N ASP A 41 9.67 -18.43 17.19
CA ASP A 41 10.56 -19.56 17.47
C ASP A 41 11.78 -19.62 16.50
N ILE A 42 12.44 -18.48 16.30
CA ILE A 42 13.64 -18.34 15.47
C ILE A 42 14.81 -17.88 16.36
N ASN A 43 16.00 -18.47 16.14
CA ASN A 43 17.21 -18.00 16.81
C ASN A 43 17.58 -16.59 16.37
N ARG A 44 18.00 -15.70 17.30
CA ARG A 44 18.43 -14.33 17.02
C ARG A 44 19.56 -14.26 15.99
N GLY A 45 20.51 -15.22 16.02
CA GLY A 45 21.55 -15.32 15.01
C GLY A 45 20.98 -15.50 13.59
N THR A 46 19.85 -16.20 13.46
CA THR A 46 19.16 -16.35 12.18
C THR A 46 18.50 -15.03 11.73
N PHE A 47 17.96 -14.23 12.66
CA PHE A 47 17.45 -12.88 12.34
C PHE A 47 18.56 -11.99 11.75
N TYR A 48 19.73 -11.94 12.41
CA TYR A 48 20.87 -11.12 12.00
C TYR A 48 21.55 -11.58 10.70
N LEU A 49 21.22 -12.76 10.15
CA LEU A 49 21.60 -13.14 8.78
C LEU A 49 20.79 -12.39 7.71
N HIS A 50 19.66 -11.77 8.07
CA HIS A 50 18.73 -11.14 7.14
C HIS A 50 18.56 -9.64 7.36
N TYR A 51 18.64 -9.20 8.62
CA TYR A 51 18.31 -7.84 9.05
C TYR A 51 19.28 -7.39 10.14
N ASP A 52 19.67 -6.11 10.11
CA ASP A 52 20.55 -5.52 11.11
C ASP A 52 19.78 -5.24 12.42
N ASP A 53 18.55 -4.78 12.31
CA ASP A 53 17.62 -4.53 13.41
C ASP A 53 16.16 -4.56 12.93
N ILE A 54 15.21 -4.20 13.83
CA ILE A 54 13.77 -4.15 13.52
C ILE A 54 13.46 -3.06 12.47
N TYR A 55 14.15 -1.93 12.52
CA TYR A 55 13.95 -0.83 11.57
C TYR A 55 14.44 -1.22 10.17
N ASP A 56 15.62 -1.84 10.06
CA ASP A 56 16.13 -2.38 8.79
C ASP A 56 15.16 -3.42 8.20
N MET A 57 14.59 -4.27 9.06
CA MET A 57 13.56 -5.22 8.62
C MET A 57 12.33 -4.51 8.07
N LEU A 58 11.78 -3.52 8.79
CA LEU A 58 10.62 -2.76 8.36
C LEU A 58 10.90 -2.05 7.03
N HIS A 59 12.00 -1.31 6.92
CA HIS A 59 12.36 -0.58 5.71
C HIS A 59 12.52 -1.51 4.48
N LYS A 60 13.11 -2.69 4.64
CA LYS A 60 13.22 -3.66 3.54
C LYS A 60 11.84 -4.16 3.09
N VAL A 61 10.92 -4.38 4.03
CA VAL A 61 9.53 -4.77 3.73
C VAL A 61 8.79 -3.63 3.01
N GLU A 62 8.92 -2.41 3.49
CA GLU A 62 8.35 -1.21 2.87
C GLU A 62 8.87 -1.02 1.44
N ASP A 63 10.15 -1.16 1.22
CA ASP A 63 10.77 -1.03 -0.10
C ASP A 63 10.32 -2.14 -1.06
N GLU A 64 10.12 -3.36 -0.57
CA GLU A 64 9.54 -4.46 -1.36
C GLU A 64 8.10 -4.13 -1.78
N MET A 65 7.26 -3.68 -0.84
CA MET A 65 5.88 -3.24 -1.12
C MET A 65 5.84 -2.04 -2.07
N PHE A 66 6.68 -1.04 -1.85
CA PHE A 66 6.72 0.17 -2.67
C PHE A 66 7.17 -0.13 -4.10
N ARG A 67 8.09 -1.06 -4.29
CA ARG A 67 8.52 -1.52 -5.61
C ARG A 67 7.39 -2.22 -6.36
N GLU A 68 6.69 -3.19 -5.71
CA GLU A 68 5.54 -3.88 -6.32
C GLU A 68 4.41 -2.89 -6.66
N PHE A 69 4.13 -1.94 -5.77
CA PHE A 69 3.18 -0.86 -6.02
C PHE A 69 3.55 -0.03 -7.25
N ASN A 70 4.82 0.37 -7.39
CA ASN A 70 5.27 1.13 -8.55
C ASN A 70 5.17 0.32 -9.85
N GLU A 71 5.51 -0.98 -9.83
CA GLU A 71 5.34 -1.87 -10.99
C GLU A 71 3.88 -1.91 -11.46
N ILE A 72 2.91 -1.96 -10.52
CA ILE A 72 1.49 -1.87 -10.85
C ILE A 72 1.15 -0.50 -11.45
N MET A 73 1.64 0.57 -10.83
CA MET A 73 1.37 1.93 -11.31
C MET A 73 1.97 2.20 -12.70
N GLU A 74 3.04 1.51 -13.10
CA GLU A 74 3.72 1.69 -14.39
C GLU A 74 3.09 0.87 -15.52
N GLN A 75 2.27 -0.13 -15.23
CA GLN A 75 1.66 -1.01 -16.25
C GLN A 75 0.65 -0.27 -17.15
N GLU A 76 0.06 0.81 -16.68
CA GLU A 76 -0.92 1.59 -17.45
C GLU A 76 -0.27 2.80 -18.12
N PRO A 77 -0.46 3.02 -19.44
CA PRO A 77 0.01 4.22 -20.11
C PRO A 77 -0.57 5.49 -19.50
N LEU A 78 0.25 6.54 -19.39
CA LEU A 78 -0.22 7.88 -19.03
C LEU A 78 -1.23 8.34 -20.09
N GLY A 79 -2.46 8.60 -19.69
CA GLY A 79 -3.49 9.15 -20.60
C GLY A 79 -4.68 8.26 -20.90
N THR A 80 -4.71 7.02 -20.43
CA THR A 80 -5.92 6.22 -20.43
C THR A 80 -6.64 6.39 -19.09
N PRO A 81 -7.88 6.94 -19.07
CA PRO A 81 -8.68 6.99 -17.85
C PRO A 81 -9.27 5.60 -17.57
N THR A 82 -8.42 4.59 -17.44
CA THR A 82 -8.87 3.24 -17.08
C THR A 82 -9.00 3.12 -15.57
N LEU A 83 -9.86 3.96 -15.00
CA LEU A 83 -10.48 3.71 -13.69
C LEU A 83 -11.52 2.58 -13.82
N SER A 84 -11.29 1.65 -14.75
CA SER A 84 -12.18 0.53 -14.98
C SER A 84 -11.93 -0.56 -13.94
N SER A 85 -12.97 -1.32 -13.63
CA SER A 85 -12.90 -2.49 -12.75
C SER A 85 -11.90 -3.57 -13.20
N ASP A 86 -11.44 -3.51 -14.46
CA ASP A 86 -10.57 -4.52 -15.07
C ASP A 86 -9.11 -4.05 -15.26
N GLY A 87 -8.77 -2.86 -14.76
CA GLY A 87 -7.45 -2.25 -14.94
C GLY A 87 -6.70 -2.01 -13.62
N LEU A 88 -6.06 -0.84 -13.53
CA LEU A 88 -5.20 -0.43 -12.42
C LEU A 88 -5.81 -0.62 -11.03
N LEU A 89 -7.10 -0.29 -10.85
CA LEU A 89 -7.77 -0.43 -9.55
C LEU A 89 -7.87 -1.90 -9.13
N LEU A 90 -8.16 -2.79 -10.06
CA LEU A 90 -8.25 -4.23 -9.77
C LEU A 90 -6.88 -4.77 -9.36
N GLU A 91 -5.82 -4.46 -10.10
CA GLU A 91 -4.46 -4.90 -9.74
C GLU A 91 -4.01 -4.30 -8.40
N PHE A 92 -4.38 -3.06 -8.12
CA PHE A 92 -4.13 -2.42 -6.83
C PHE A 92 -4.85 -3.13 -5.67
N PHE A 93 -6.14 -3.44 -5.81
CA PHE A 93 -6.86 -4.17 -4.76
C PHE A 93 -6.39 -5.62 -4.62
N ARG A 94 -6.00 -6.29 -5.70
CA ARG A 94 -5.36 -7.62 -5.63
C ARG A 94 -4.02 -7.57 -4.92
N PHE A 95 -3.23 -6.54 -5.15
CA PHE A 95 -1.98 -6.30 -4.42
C PHE A 95 -2.25 -6.12 -2.92
N LEU A 96 -3.19 -5.28 -2.55
CA LEU A 96 -3.56 -5.06 -1.15
C LEU A 96 -4.10 -6.34 -0.50
N ASP A 97 -4.87 -7.14 -1.22
CA ASP A 97 -5.42 -8.41 -0.70
C ASP A 97 -4.33 -9.46 -0.46
N ARG A 98 -3.36 -9.56 -1.37
CA ARG A 98 -2.18 -10.43 -1.17
C ARG A 98 -1.35 -10.05 0.05
N HIS A 99 -1.30 -8.76 0.39
CA HIS A 99 -0.54 -8.20 1.51
C HIS A 99 -1.44 -7.67 2.64
N ARG A 100 -2.66 -8.17 2.75
CA ARG A 100 -3.73 -7.61 3.59
C ARG A 100 -3.31 -7.30 5.02
N ASP A 101 -2.73 -8.27 5.73
CA ASP A 101 -2.36 -8.10 7.14
C ASP A 101 -1.25 -7.05 7.29
N LEU A 102 -0.27 -7.07 6.40
CA LEU A 102 0.79 -6.07 6.37
C LEU A 102 0.24 -4.68 6.02
N ALA A 103 -0.56 -4.57 4.96
CA ALA A 103 -1.17 -3.29 4.56
C ALA A 103 -2.03 -2.70 5.69
N ARG A 104 -2.78 -3.55 6.41
CA ARG A 104 -3.62 -3.14 7.56
C ARG A 104 -2.79 -2.51 8.68
N VAL A 105 -1.68 -3.12 9.07
CA VAL A 105 -0.83 -2.58 10.15
C VAL A 105 -0.04 -1.36 9.69
N MET A 106 0.42 -1.32 8.44
CA MET A 106 1.17 -0.19 7.88
C MET A 106 0.33 1.09 7.77
N ILE A 107 -0.98 0.96 7.45
CA ILE A 107 -1.93 2.10 7.36
C ILE A 107 -2.57 2.38 8.74
N GLY A 108 -2.46 1.44 9.67
CA GLY A 108 -3.05 1.52 11.01
C GLY A 108 -2.40 2.54 11.94
N PRO A 109 -2.87 2.63 13.20
CA PRO A 109 -2.40 3.62 14.17
C PRO A 109 -0.92 3.44 14.57
N HIS A 110 -0.37 2.25 14.46
CA HIS A 110 1.03 1.91 14.77
C HIS A 110 1.90 1.81 13.49
N GLY A 111 1.35 2.18 12.33
CA GLY A 111 2.03 2.13 11.04
C GLY A 111 2.97 3.31 10.80
N ASP A 112 3.76 3.22 9.73
CA ASP A 112 4.66 4.30 9.33
C ASP A 112 3.94 5.32 8.41
N LEU A 113 3.67 6.50 8.97
CA LEU A 113 3.10 7.63 8.23
C LEU A 113 4.00 8.07 7.07
N THR A 114 5.31 7.90 7.18
CA THR A 114 6.27 8.25 6.12
C THR A 114 6.06 7.36 4.91
N PHE A 115 5.90 6.07 5.13
CA PHE A 115 5.59 5.10 4.07
C PHE A 115 4.26 5.42 3.38
N VAL A 116 3.19 5.67 4.15
CA VAL A 116 1.86 6.04 3.61
C VAL A 116 1.94 7.33 2.79
N ASN A 117 2.66 8.34 3.27
CA ASN A 117 2.84 9.59 2.53
C ASN A 117 3.64 9.38 1.23
N ARG A 118 4.65 8.52 1.24
CA ARG A 118 5.42 8.14 0.05
C ARG A 118 4.52 7.51 -1.03
N LEU A 119 3.56 6.66 -0.64
CA LEU A 119 2.55 6.10 -1.55
C LEU A 119 1.61 7.19 -2.10
N LYS A 120 1.08 8.06 -1.22
CA LYS A 120 0.22 9.19 -1.61
C LYS A 120 0.91 10.11 -2.62
N ASP A 121 2.19 10.42 -2.40
CA ASP A 121 2.99 11.28 -3.29
C ASP A 121 3.18 10.66 -4.68
N GLN A 122 3.36 9.36 -4.78
CA GLN A 122 3.45 8.68 -6.08
C GLN A 122 2.11 8.73 -6.83
N ILE A 123 1.01 8.48 -6.14
CA ILE A 123 -0.34 8.61 -6.73
C ILE A 123 -0.55 10.06 -7.19
N LYS A 124 -0.23 11.05 -6.35
CA LYS A 124 -0.37 12.47 -6.67
C LYS A 124 0.44 12.85 -7.92
N LYS A 125 1.73 12.47 -7.97
CA LYS A 125 2.60 12.74 -9.12
C LYS A 125 2.06 12.16 -10.42
N ARG A 126 1.49 10.95 -10.37
CA ARG A 126 0.88 10.32 -11.54
C ARG A 126 -0.41 11.01 -11.96
N THR A 127 -1.29 11.32 -11.01
CA THR A 127 -2.55 12.02 -11.26
C THR A 127 -2.31 13.42 -11.85
N LEU A 128 -1.36 14.17 -11.30
CA LEU A 128 -1.02 15.51 -11.83
C LEU A 128 -0.49 15.43 -13.27
N ARG A 129 0.40 14.49 -13.59
CA ARG A 129 0.89 14.30 -14.97
C ARG A 129 -0.24 13.98 -15.96
N PHE A 130 -1.25 13.26 -15.53
CA PHE A 130 -2.44 13.01 -16.33
C PHE A 130 -3.27 14.28 -16.54
N LEU A 131 -3.43 15.10 -15.49
CA LEU A 131 -4.23 16.33 -15.53
C LEU A 131 -3.53 17.51 -16.24
N GLU A 132 -2.20 17.60 -16.18
CA GLU A 132 -1.42 18.61 -16.94
C GLU A 132 -1.64 18.50 -18.46
N SER A 133 -1.94 17.29 -18.95
CA SER A 133 -2.33 17.08 -20.35
C SER A 133 -3.76 17.56 -20.67
N ALA A 134 -4.60 17.84 -19.66
CA ALA A 134 -6.03 18.13 -19.77
C ALA A 134 -6.42 19.60 -19.48
N GLN A 135 -5.49 20.58 -19.60
CA GLN A 135 -5.68 22.02 -19.28
C GLN A 135 -6.18 22.24 -17.84
N SER A 136 -5.25 22.47 -16.91
CA SER A 136 -5.56 22.52 -15.49
C SER A 136 -6.08 23.87 -15.01
N ASP A 137 -7.22 23.86 -14.32
CA ASP A 137 -7.71 24.93 -13.47
C ASP A 137 -7.02 24.90 -12.09
N ALA A 138 -6.90 26.05 -11.40
CA ALA A 138 -6.23 26.20 -10.10
C ALA A 138 -6.79 25.31 -8.98
N ASN A 139 -7.96 24.69 -9.18
CA ASN A 139 -8.63 23.84 -8.20
C ASN A 139 -8.16 22.37 -8.21
N TYR A 140 -7.34 21.96 -9.17
CA TYR A 140 -6.92 20.55 -9.33
C TYR A 140 -6.13 20.00 -8.13
N GLU A 141 -5.33 20.82 -7.47
CA GLU A 141 -4.61 20.37 -6.28
C GLU A 141 -5.55 19.96 -5.13
N TYR A 142 -6.63 20.73 -4.93
CA TYR A 142 -7.65 20.42 -3.93
C TYR A 142 -8.42 19.15 -4.30
N LEU A 143 -8.79 19.02 -5.59
CA LEU A 143 -9.46 17.82 -6.10
C LEU A 143 -8.59 16.56 -5.94
N CYS A 144 -7.32 16.63 -6.32
CA CYS A 144 -6.36 15.54 -6.13
C CYS A 144 -6.22 15.16 -4.64
N SER A 145 -6.10 16.16 -3.76
CA SER A 145 -5.99 15.92 -2.32
C SER A 145 -7.24 15.24 -1.76
N PHE A 146 -8.42 15.69 -2.17
CA PHE A 146 -9.70 15.09 -1.79
C PHE A 146 -9.81 13.63 -2.27
N ILE A 147 -9.52 13.38 -3.56
CA ILE A 147 -9.59 12.04 -4.16
C ILE A 147 -8.62 11.09 -3.45
N ILE A 148 -7.35 11.49 -3.30
CA ILE A 148 -6.32 10.63 -2.69
C ILE A 148 -6.68 10.31 -1.24
N THR A 149 -7.11 11.31 -0.46
CA THR A 149 -7.51 11.11 0.93
C THR A 149 -8.74 10.20 1.02
N GLY A 150 -9.72 10.40 0.14
CA GLY A 150 -10.91 9.54 0.04
C GLY A 150 -10.55 8.09 -0.31
N CYS A 151 -9.66 7.88 -1.29
CA CYS A 151 -9.17 6.54 -1.65
C CYS A 151 -8.50 5.84 -0.47
N VAL A 152 -7.65 6.53 0.27
CA VAL A 152 -7.00 5.97 1.46
C VAL A 152 -8.04 5.58 2.51
N GLY A 153 -9.05 6.43 2.77
CA GLY A 153 -10.13 6.13 3.71
C GLY A 153 -10.95 4.90 3.29
N VAL A 154 -11.22 4.72 1.98
CA VAL A 154 -11.88 3.52 1.45
C VAL A 154 -11.03 2.28 1.68
N VAL A 155 -9.73 2.34 1.38
CA VAL A 155 -8.78 1.23 1.59
C VAL A 155 -8.68 0.87 3.08
N GLU A 156 -8.54 1.85 3.96
CA GLU A 156 -8.51 1.63 5.41
C GLU A 156 -9.77 0.92 5.91
N THR A 157 -10.94 1.36 5.43
CA THR A 157 -12.22 0.75 5.81
C THR A 157 -12.27 -0.71 5.38
N TRP A 158 -11.95 -0.97 4.10
CA TRP A 158 -11.94 -2.32 3.54
C TRP A 158 -10.96 -3.27 4.24
N LEU A 159 -9.75 -2.80 4.59
CA LEU A 159 -8.75 -3.61 5.29
C LEU A 159 -9.16 -3.96 6.73
N LYS A 160 -10.03 -3.17 7.36
CA LYS A 160 -10.54 -3.40 8.72
C LYS A 160 -11.76 -4.35 8.77
N GLU A 161 -12.42 -4.61 7.62
CA GLU A 161 -13.59 -5.48 7.59
C GLU A 161 -13.22 -6.95 7.82
N THR A 162 -14.07 -7.64 8.59
CA THR A 162 -13.92 -9.09 8.88
C THR A 162 -14.39 -9.97 7.72
N THR A 163 -15.35 -9.46 6.93
CA THR A 163 -15.87 -10.11 5.72
C THR A 163 -15.81 -9.14 4.56
N PRO A 164 -14.60 -8.84 4.05
CA PRO A 164 -14.42 -7.81 3.04
C PRO A 164 -14.99 -8.25 1.69
N GLN A 165 -15.39 -7.25 0.90
CA GLN A 165 -15.67 -7.43 -0.52
C GLN A 165 -14.43 -7.96 -1.25
N SER A 166 -14.66 -8.65 -2.37
CA SER A 166 -13.55 -9.09 -3.23
C SER A 166 -12.78 -7.90 -3.85
N PRO A 167 -11.54 -8.11 -4.29
CA PRO A 167 -10.81 -7.08 -5.04
C PRO A 167 -11.57 -6.56 -6.26
N GLU A 168 -12.31 -7.42 -6.96
CA GLU A 168 -13.15 -7.08 -8.11
C GLU A 168 -14.29 -6.14 -7.72
N GLU A 169 -14.99 -6.45 -6.64
CA GLU A 169 -16.09 -5.62 -6.13
C GLU A 169 -15.56 -4.25 -5.67
N MET A 170 -14.43 -4.23 -4.96
CA MET A 170 -13.81 -2.99 -4.49
C MET A 170 -13.32 -2.11 -5.62
N ALA A 171 -12.72 -2.69 -6.66
CA ALA A 171 -12.32 -1.95 -7.86
C ALA A 171 -13.54 -1.30 -8.54
N GLY A 172 -14.66 -2.01 -8.63
CA GLY A 172 -15.92 -1.47 -9.16
C GLY A 172 -16.51 -0.35 -8.31
N ILE A 173 -16.53 -0.52 -6.98
CA ILE A 173 -17.03 0.48 -6.02
C ILE A 173 -16.20 1.76 -6.11
N LEU A 174 -14.86 1.65 -5.96
CA LEU A 174 -13.97 2.81 -5.99
C LEU A 174 -13.95 3.47 -7.37
N GLY A 175 -13.93 2.68 -8.45
CA GLY A 175 -14.00 3.18 -9.83
C GLY A 175 -15.26 4.01 -10.07
N THR A 176 -16.43 3.54 -9.59
CA THR A 176 -17.69 4.29 -9.69
C THR A 176 -17.64 5.60 -8.91
N MET A 177 -17.06 5.60 -7.69
CA MET A 177 -16.88 6.81 -6.89
C MET A 177 -16.00 7.84 -7.60
N LEU A 178 -14.87 7.40 -8.15
CA LEU A 178 -13.91 8.27 -8.85
C LEU A 178 -14.52 8.86 -10.13
N MET A 179 -15.22 8.06 -10.94
CA MET A 179 -15.84 8.53 -12.18
C MET A 179 -16.91 9.61 -11.90
N ARG A 180 -17.70 9.46 -10.83
CA ARG A 180 -18.69 10.47 -10.43
C ARG A 180 -18.04 11.80 -10.04
N GLN A 181 -16.87 11.79 -9.42
CA GLN A 181 -16.16 13.01 -9.05
C GLN A 181 -15.56 13.71 -10.27
N LEU A 182 -15.02 12.95 -11.23
CA LEU A 182 -14.43 13.49 -12.44
C LEU A 182 -15.46 14.08 -13.41
N THR A 183 -16.71 13.59 -13.41
CA THR A 183 -17.79 14.13 -14.24
C THR A 183 -18.46 15.37 -13.63
N PHE A 184 -18.17 15.68 -12.35
CA PHE A 184 -18.72 16.85 -11.65
C PHE A 184 -17.81 18.09 -11.70
N VAL A 185 -16.79 18.12 -12.58
CA VAL A 185 -16.01 19.35 -12.82
C VAL A 185 -16.94 20.34 -13.52
N PRO A 186 -17.34 21.47 -12.88
CA PRO A 186 -18.17 22.47 -13.54
C PRO A 186 -17.44 23.03 -14.76
N GLU A 187 -18.14 23.21 -15.88
CA GLU A 187 -17.60 23.93 -17.02
C GLU A 187 -17.11 25.32 -16.56
N PRO A 188 -15.96 25.79 -17.06
CA PRO A 188 -15.48 27.13 -16.74
C PRO A 188 -16.55 28.17 -17.15
N ALA A 189 -16.89 29.06 -16.22
CA ALA A 189 -17.81 30.15 -16.42
C ALA A 189 -17.26 31.21 -17.41
#